data_5996c94b10ff78de0be741a16f024a40
#
_entry.id   5996c94b10ff78de0be741a16f024a40
#
_cell.length_a   1.000
_cell.length_b   1.000
_cell.length_c   1.000
_cell.angle_alpha   90.00
_cell.angle_beta   90.00
_cell.angle_gamma   90.00
#
_symmetry.space_group_name_H-M   'P 1'
#
loop_
_entity.id
_entity.type
_entity.pdbx_description
1 polymer ?
#
loop_
_entity_poly.entity_id
_entity_poly.type
_entity_poly.pdbx_seq_one_letter_code
_entity_poly.pdbx_strand_id
1 'polypeptide(L)'
;MLREKIVFGPIFSRRLGSSLGINLLPENGKICNFDCIYCECGWNRDGREDSRLPLPAELETSLRSKLQECRDNGVRIDSITFSGDGEPTLNPHFPEMIDITLRLRDEFFPESVVSVLSNATMIRRPEVRAALMKVDNPILKLDGGIDRIVSLVNQPSGKYSVADTFEALKE
;
A
#
# COMPACT_ATOMS: atom_id res chain seq x y z
N MET A 1 3.79 12.47 -7.95
CA MET A 1 5.18 12.11 -8.29
C MET A 1 5.35 10.63 -7.99
N LEU A 2 5.72 9.82 -8.98
CA LEU A 2 5.89 8.38 -8.82
C LEU A 2 7.13 8.04 -7.98
N ARG A 3 7.16 6.85 -7.39
CA ARG A 3 8.25 6.38 -6.53
C ARG A 3 9.29 5.62 -7.35
N GLU A 4 10.52 6.03 -7.27
CA GLU A 4 11.64 5.41 -8.01
C GLU A 4 12.23 4.18 -7.30
N LYS A 5 11.69 3.78 -6.16
CA LYS A 5 12.21 2.68 -5.34
C LYS A 5 11.09 1.91 -4.65
N ILE A 6 11.31 0.59 -4.47
CA ILE A 6 10.41 -0.29 -3.72
C ILE A 6 10.26 0.18 -2.26
N VAL A 7 11.38 0.60 -1.63
CA VAL A 7 11.39 1.14 -0.26
C VAL A 7 11.91 2.56 -0.28
N PHE A 8 11.16 3.49 0.29
CA PHE A 8 11.46 4.92 0.28
C PHE A 8 11.22 5.60 1.63
N GLY A 9 11.86 6.75 1.83
CA GLY A 9 11.77 7.49 3.08
C GLY A 9 12.90 7.13 4.07
N PRO A 10 12.66 7.22 5.41
CA PRO A 10 11.36 7.56 6.02
C PRO A 10 10.89 9.00 5.75
N ILE A 11 9.57 9.19 5.74
CA ILE A 11 8.90 10.48 5.54
C ILE A 11 8.07 10.77 6.78
N PHE A 12 8.09 12.01 7.28
CA PHE A 12 7.27 12.38 8.42
C PHE A 12 5.80 12.53 8.01
N SER A 13 4.95 11.75 8.65
CA SER A 13 3.50 11.77 8.49
C SER A 13 2.84 12.22 9.80
N ARG A 14 1.86 13.12 9.70
CA ARG A 14 1.10 13.58 10.89
C ARG A 14 0.34 12.45 11.58
N ARG A 15 -0.02 11.39 10.84
CA ARG A 15 -0.81 10.26 11.37
C ARG A 15 0.03 9.05 11.73
N LEU A 16 1.14 8.84 11.02
CA LEU A 16 1.94 7.63 11.10
C LEU A 16 3.35 7.88 11.66
N GLY A 17 3.66 9.13 12.03
CA GLY A 17 4.99 9.50 12.53
C GLY A 17 6.06 9.41 11.45
N SER A 18 7.25 8.95 11.80
CA SER A 18 8.35 8.64 10.88
C SER A 18 8.00 7.36 10.11
N SER A 19 7.51 7.51 8.88
CA SER A 19 6.94 6.42 8.08
C SER A 19 7.89 5.99 6.97
N LEU A 20 8.32 4.73 7.00
CA LEU A 20 9.05 4.08 5.91
C LEU A 20 8.04 3.52 4.91
N GLY A 21 8.08 4.00 3.67
CA GLY A 21 7.13 3.62 2.62
C GLY A 21 7.56 2.38 1.84
N ILE A 22 6.60 1.55 1.48
CA ILE A 22 6.77 0.40 0.56
C ILE A 22 5.87 0.61 -0.65
N ASN A 23 6.46 0.62 -1.84
CA ASN A 23 5.76 0.63 -3.12
C ASN A 23 5.78 -0.78 -3.74
N LEU A 24 4.61 -1.43 -3.83
CA LEU A 24 4.46 -2.75 -4.46
C LEU A 24 4.08 -2.67 -5.94
N LEU A 25 4.21 -1.49 -6.53
CA LEU A 25 3.78 -1.18 -7.89
C LEU A 25 5.00 -0.76 -8.70
N PRO A 26 4.89 -0.63 -10.04
CA PRO A 26 6.02 -0.27 -10.88
C PRO A 26 6.70 1.03 -10.44
N GLU A 27 8.02 1.12 -10.61
CA GLU A 27 8.81 2.30 -10.25
C GLU A 27 8.46 3.52 -11.10
N ASN A 28 8.13 3.31 -12.38
CA ASN A 28 7.80 4.37 -13.34
C ASN A 28 6.36 4.23 -13.89
N GLY A 29 5.43 3.77 -13.05
CA GLY A 29 4.07 3.56 -13.50
C GLY A 29 3.08 3.53 -12.34
N LYS A 30 1.84 3.92 -12.62
CA LYS A 30 0.73 3.78 -11.68
C LYS A 30 -0.11 2.56 -12.06
N ILE A 31 -0.36 1.66 -11.11
CA ILE A 31 -1.34 0.59 -11.26
C ILE A 31 -2.36 0.70 -10.13
N CYS A 32 -3.55 1.15 -10.49
CA CYS A 32 -4.67 1.27 -9.57
C CYS A 32 -5.97 0.96 -10.31
N ASN A 33 -6.94 0.41 -9.64
CA ASN A 33 -8.28 0.22 -10.17
C ASN A 33 -9.23 1.40 -9.86
N PHE A 34 -8.68 2.48 -9.26
CA PHE A 34 -9.31 3.78 -9.10
C PHE A 34 -8.48 4.88 -9.78
N ASP A 35 -9.18 5.91 -10.27
CA ASP A 35 -8.59 7.16 -10.77
C ASP A 35 -9.12 8.35 -9.96
N CYS A 36 -8.78 8.39 -8.68
CA CYS A 36 -9.27 9.41 -7.76
C CYS A 36 -8.85 10.81 -8.19
N ILE A 37 -9.79 11.76 -8.20
CA ILE A 37 -9.55 13.16 -8.64
C ILE A 37 -8.50 13.91 -7.79
N TYR A 38 -8.20 13.41 -6.59
CA TYR A 38 -7.22 13.98 -5.66
C TYR A 38 -5.91 13.17 -5.60
N CYS A 39 -5.71 12.18 -6.50
CA CYS A 39 -4.55 11.30 -6.46
C CYS A 39 -3.26 12.03 -6.86
N GLU A 40 -2.28 12.08 -5.97
CA GLU A 40 -0.97 12.69 -6.24
C GLU A 40 -0.12 11.91 -7.25
N CYS A 41 -0.46 10.63 -7.50
CA CYS A 41 0.20 9.79 -8.50
C CYS A 41 -0.27 10.04 -9.94
N GLY A 42 -1.21 10.99 -10.15
CA GLY A 42 -1.80 11.26 -11.46
C GLY A 42 -2.86 10.22 -11.88
N TRP A 43 -3.14 10.19 -13.17
CA TRP A 43 -4.16 9.31 -13.75
C TRP A 43 -3.55 7.97 -14.20
N ASN A 44 -4.35 6.92 -14.17
CA ASN A 44 -3.93 5.61 -14.71
C ASN A 44 -3.50 5.67 -16.20
N ARG A 45 -4.03 6.61 -16.98
CA ARG A 45 -3.69 6.80 -18.39
C ARG A 45 -2.36 7.55 -18.62
N ASP A 46 -1.87 8.26 -17.61
CA ASP A 46 -0.68 9.10 -17.73
C ASP A 46 0.57 8.26 -17.35
N GLY A 47 1.45 7.99 -18.31
CA GLY A 47 2.80 7.52 -18.06
C GLY A 47 2.94 6.08 -17.56
N ARG A 48 2.37 5.11 -18.27
CA ARG A 48 2.65 3.69 -18.01
C ARG A 48 3.76 3.19 -18.91
N GLU A 49 4.97 3.61 -18.66
CA GLU A 49 6.13 3.06 -19.32
C GLU A 49 6.54 1.69 -18.73
N ASP A 50 6.24 1.47 -17.45
CA ASP A 50 6.57 0.25 -16.72
C ASP A 50 5.31 -0.40 -16.13
N SER A 51 5.18 -1.71 -16.33
CA SER A 51 4.13 -2.55 -15.75
C SER A 51 4.69 -3.69 -14.87
N ARG A 52 6.02 -3.73 -14.69
CA ARG A 52 6.69 -4.76 -13.91
C ARG A 52 6.41 -4.55 -12.42
N LEU A 53 5.78 -5.53 -11.80
CA LEU A 53 5.56 -5.52 -10.36
C LEU A 53 6.80 -6.03 -9.62
N PRO A 54 7.17 -5.42 -8.48
CA PRO A 54 8.21 -5.95 -7.60
C PRO A 54 7.91 -7.37 -7.14
N LEU A 55 8.97 -8.17 -7.00
CA LEU A 55 8.89 -9.53 -6.48
C LEU A 55 9.22 -9.58 -4.96
N PRO A 56 8.78 -10.61 -4.24
CA PRO A 56 9.05 -10.76 -2.80
C PRO A 56 10.53 -10.67 -2.42
N ALA A 57 11.41 -11.32 -3.19
CA ALA A 57 12.85 -11.27 -2.94
C ALA A 57 13.46 -9.86 -3.11
N GLU A 58 12.93 -9.06 -4.02
CA GLU A 58 13.36 -7.67 -4.23
C GLU A 58 12.93 -6.78 -3.05
N LEU A 59 11.69 -6.96 -2.58
CA LEU A 59 11.21 -6.30 -1.36
C LEU A 59 12.06 -6.71 -0.16
N GLU A 60 12.30 -7.99 0.06
CA GLU A 60 13.08 -8.47 1.20
C GLU A 60 14.48 -7.86 1.22
N THR A 61 15.17 -7.87 0.07
CA THR A 61 16.52 -7.29 -0.05
C THR A 61 16.51 -5.79 0.23
N SER A 62 15.59 -5.05 -0.41
CA SER A 62 15.50 -3.60 -0.28
C SER A 62 15.09 -3.16 1.12
N LEU A 63 14.10 -3.85 1.71
CA LEU A 63 13.60 -3.53 3.04
C LEU A 63 14.64 -3.85 4.12
N ARG A 64 15.28 -5.01 4.08
CA ARG A 64 16.36 -5.38 5.01
C ARG A 64 17.49 -4.37 4.97
N SER A 65 17.98 -4.02 3.78
CA SER A 65 19.04 -3.02 3.61
C SER A 65 18.64 -1.67 4.21
N LYS A 66 17.41 -1.22 3.96
CA LYS A 66 16.95 0.09 4.45
C LYS A 66 16.71 0.10 5.95
N LEU A 67 16.17 -0.97 6.53
CA LEU A 67 15.99 -1.08 7.98
C LEU A 67 17.35 -1.13 8.69
N GLN A 68 18.34 -1.85 8.15
CA GLN A 68 19.69 -1.87 8.67
C GLN A 68 20.31 -0.47 8.64
N GLU A 69 20.23 0.23 7.51
CA GLU A 69 20.71 1.63 7.37
C GLU A 69 20.08 2.54 8.43
N CYS A 70 18.76 2.47 8.58
CA CYS A 70 18.05 3.29 9.57
C CYS A 70 18.49 2.98 11.00
N ARG A 71 18.66 1.69 11.35
CA ARG A 71 19.14 1.28 12.68
C ARG A 71 20.55 1.76 12.96
N ASP A 72 21.46 1.61 12.01
CA ASP A 72 22.87 1.99 12.15
C ASP A 72 23.04 3.51 12.30
N ASN A 73 22.15 4.29 11.68
CA ASN A 73 22.13 5.75 11.79
C ASN A 73 21.23 6.30 12.91
N GLY A 74 20.66 5.45 13.75
CA GLY A 74 19.77 5.87 14.84
C GLY A 74 18.48 6.54 14.38
N VAL A 75 18.03 6.25 13.15
CA VAL A 75 16.80 6.82 12.58
C VAL A 75 15.60 6.08 13.15
N ARG A 76 14.70 6.81 13.78
CA ARG A 76 13.45 6.26 14.31
C ARG A 76 12.47 5.94 13.17
N ILE A 77 11.85 4.77 13.25
CA ILE A 77 10.73 4.37 12.38
C ILE A 77 9.52 4.08 13.27
N ASP A 78 8.45 4.86 13.09
CA ASP A 78 7.18 4.66 13.82
C ASP A 78 6.25 3.72 13.05
N SER A 79 6.28 3.78 11.71
CA SER A 79 5.45 2.93 10.84
C SER A 79 6.21 2.46 9.61
N ILE A 80 5.97 1.22 9.19
CA ILE A 80 6.31 0.69 7.86
C ILE A 80 5.00 0.63 7.08
N THR A 81 4.88 1.43 6.00
CA THR A 81 3.59 1.70 5.37
C THR A 81 3.57 1.28 3.91
N PHE A 82 2.69 0.36 3.58
CA PHE A 82 2.37 0.04 2.19
C PHE A 82 1.57 1.20 1.60
N SER A 83 2.27 2.05 0.85
CA SER A 83 1.74 3.25 0.21
C SER A 83 2.58 3.56 -1.02
N GLY A 84 2.09 3.30 -2.18
CA GLY A 84 2.86 3.47 -3.40
C GLY A 84 2.04 4.11 -4.52
N ASP A 85 2.44 3.82 -5.73
CA ASP A 85 1.90 4.42 -6.93
C ASP A 85 0.68 3.63 -7.46
N GLY A 86 -0.35 3.52 -6.59
CA GLY A 86 -1.61 2.86 -6.89
C GLY A 86 -2.16 2.02 -5.74
N GLU A 87 -2.73 0.84 -6.06
CA GLU A 87 -3.36 -0.06 -5.08
C GLU A 87 -2.44 -1.25 -4.75
N PRO A 88 -1.88 -1.35 -3.53
CA PRO A 88 -0.90 -2.40 -3.20
C PRO A 88 -1.47 -3.82 -3.28
N THR A 89 -2.77 -4.01 -3.02
CA THR A 89 -3.42 -5.32 -3.05
C THR A 89 -3.62 -5.89 -4.46
N LEU A 90 -3.28 -5.12 -5.51
CA LEU A 90 -3.22 -5.59 -6.89
C LEU A 90 -1.94 -6.38 -7.20
N ASN A 91 -0.88 -6.24 -6.39
CA ASN A 91 0.28 -7.11 -6.54
C ASN A 91 -0.10 -8.54 -6.12
N PRO A 92 0.06 -9.56 -6.97
CA PRO A 92 -0.32 -10.94 -6.67
C PRO A 92 0.46 -11.53 -5.49
N HIS A 93 1.63 -10.99 -5.18
CA HIS A 93 2.48 -11.41 -4.06
C HIS A 93 2.21 -10.61 -2.77
N PHE A 94 1.15 -9.77 -2.73
CA PHE A 94 0.84 -8.94 -1.56
C PHE A 94 0.83 -9.71 -0.23
N PRO A 95 0.21 -10.91 -0.12
CA PRO A 95 0.22 -11.66 1.15
C PRO A 95 1.61 -12.08 1.61
N GLU A 96 2.45 -12.58 0.70
CA GLU A 96 3.83 -12.97 1.01
C GLU A 96 4.67 -11.75 1.42
N MET A 97 4.46 -10.62 0.77
CA MET A 97 5.17 -9.37 1.09
C MET A 97 4.78 -8.79 2.45
N ILE A 98 3.53 -8.99 2.90
CA ILE A 98 3.11 -8.69 4.27
C ILE A 98 3.90 -9.56 5.26
N ASP A 99 4.00 -10.87 5.03
CA ASP A 99 4.71 -11.78 5.94
C ASP A 99 6.21 -11.45 6.03
N ILE A 100 6.85 -11.12 4.91
CA ILE A 100 8.24 -10.64 4.87
C ILE A 100 8.40 -9.36 5.70
N THR A 101 7.48 -8.40 5.51
CA THR A 101 7.56 -7.10 6.19
C THR A 101 7.39 -7.24 7.70
N LEU A 102 6.43 -8.03 8.16
CA LEU A 102 6.21 -8.29 9.58
C LEU A 102 7.44 -8.94 10.22
N ARG A 103 8.02 -9.97 9.58
CA ARG A 103 9.23 -10.64 10.05
C ARG A 103 10.42 -9.67 10.15
N LEU A 104 10.64 -8.84 9.14
CA LEU A 104 11.74 -7.86 9.15
C LEU A 104 11.49 -6.73 10.15
N ARG A 105 10.24 -6.27 10.31
CA ARG A 105 9.87 -5.33 11.36
C ARG A 105 10.24 -5.87 12.74
N ASP A 106 9.87 -7.11 13.05
CA ASP A 106 10.14 -7.74 14.35
C ASP A 106 11.66 -7.89 14.60
N GLU A 107 12.45 -8.14 13.56
CA GLU A 107 13.92 -8.26 13.63
C GLU A 107 14.61 -6.92 13.89
N PHE A 108 14.14 -5.83 13.27
CA PHE A 108 14.86 -4.54 13.25
C PHE A 108 14.22 -3.45 14.10
N PHE A 109 12.89 -3.35 14.09
CA PHE A 109 12.10 -2.29 14.72
C PHE A 109 10.81 -2.86 15.32
N PRO A 110 10.85 -3.69 16.37
CA PRO A 110 9.69 -4.41 16.90
C PRO A 110 8.57 -3.47 17.42
N GLU A 111 8.91 -2.23 17.78
CA GLU A 111 7.94 -1.24 18.25
C GLU A 111 7.24 -0.47 17.10
N SER A 112 7.70 -0.65 15.85
CA SER A 112 7.07 -0.01 14.70
C SER A 112 5.79 -0.74 14.32
N VAL A 113 4.79 0.01 13.85
CA VAL A 113 3.55 -0.56 13.32
C VAL A 113 3.65 -0.80 11.82
N VAL A 114 3.01 -1.86 11.32
CA VAL A 114 2.84 -2.10 9.87
C VAL A 114 1.48 -1.59 9.46
N SER A 115 1.47 -0.65 8.50
CA SER A 115 0.26 -0.01 8.00
C SER A 115 0.04 -0.30 6.52
N VAL A 116 -1.19 -0.48 6.09
CA VAL A 116 -1.56 -0.65 4.68
C VAL A 116 -2.59 0.39 4.28
N LEU A 117 -2.28 1.20 3.28
CA LEU A 117 -3.25 2.11 2.66
C LEU A 117 -3.87 1.42 1.44
N SER A 118 -5.16 1.10 1.50
CA SER A 118 -5.86 0.38 0.41
C SER A 118 -7.22 1.01 0.12
N ASN A 119 -7.63 0.95 -1.15
CA ASN A 119 -8.97 1.33 -1.57
C ASN A 119 -10.03 0.23 -1.31
N ALA A 120 -9.63 -0.86 -0.64
CA ALA A 120 -10.47 -1.98 -0.22
C ALA A 120 -11.16 -2.79 -1.35
N THR A 121 -10.88 -2.52 -2.62
CA THR A 121 -11.58 -3.21 -3.73
C THR A 121 -11.28 -4.70 -3.81
N MET A 122 -10.13 -5.12 -3.28
CA MET A 122 -9.69 -6.53 -3.30
C MET A 122 -9.99 -7.29 -2.00
N ILE A 123 -10.69 -6.67 -1.04
CA ILE A 123 -10.92 -7.24 0.31
C ILE A 123 -11.73 -8.55 0.28
N ARG A 124 -12.52 -8.79 -0.77
CA ARG A 124 -13.25 -10.05 -0.97
C ARG A 124 -12.37 -11.24 -1.34
N ARG A 125 -11.11 -11.01 -1.71
CA ARG A 125 -10.15 -12.09 -1.92
C ARG A 125 -9.70 -12.63 -0.56
N PRO A 126 -9.90 -13.92 -0.25
CA PRO A 126 -9.58 -14.46 1.07
C PRO A 126 -8.11 -14.26 1.46
N GLU A 127 -7.20 -14.40 0.50
CA GLU A 127 -5.77 -14.22 0.71
C GLU A 127 -5.39 -12.77 1.04
N VAL A 128 -6.06 -11.80 0.42
CA VAL A 128 -5.85 -10.36 0.70
C VAL A 128 -6.41 -10.01 2.08
N ARG A 129 -7.62 -10.48 2.39
CA ARG A 129 -8.23 -10.28 3.71
C ARG A 129 -7.35 -10.87 4.81
N ALA A 130 -6.90 -12.12 4.66
CA ALA A 130 -6.04 -12.78 5.64
C ALA A 130 -4.73 -12.02 5.85
N ALA A 131 -4.15 -11.44 4.81
CA ALA A 131 -2.95 -10.60 4.92
C ALA A 131 -3.22 -9.28 5.64
N LEU A 132 -4.34 -8.60 5.33
CA LEU A 132 -4.74 -7.36 5.99
C LEU A 132 -5.05 -7.54 7.48
N MET A 133 -5.54 -8.70 7.89
CA MET A 133 -5.78 -9.02 9.31
C MET A 133 -4.50 -9.25 10.12
N LYS A 134 -3.35 -9.44 9.48
CA LYS A 134 -2.05 -9.61 10.17
C LYS A 134 -1.38 -8.29 10.52
N VAL A 135 -1.72 -7.19 9.83
CA VAL A 135 -1.06 -5.90 10.02
C VAL A 135 -1.70 -5.11 11.16
N ASP A 136 -0.93 -4.20 11.74
CA ASP A 136 -1.38 -3.40 12.89
C ASP A 136 -2.45 -2.37 12.48
N ASN A 137 -2.28 -1.74 11.29
CA ASN A 137 -3.16 -0.68 10.80
C ASN A 137 -3.63 -0.95 9.35
N PRO A 138 -4.67 -1.74 9.13
CA PRO A 138 -5.32 -1.82 7.82
C PRO A 138 -6.19 -0.57 7.60
N ILE A 139 -5.65 0.42 6.87
CA ILE A 139 -6.35 1.69 6.60
C ILE A 139 -7.10 1.55 5.28
N LEU A 140 -8.37 1.17 5.39
CA LEU A 140 -9.24 0.87 4.27
C LEU A 140 -10.11 2.08 3.93
N LYS A 141 -10.01 2.54 2.69
CA LYS A 141 -10.64 3.78 2.24
C LYS A 141 -12.06 3.54 1.73
N LEU A 142 -13.01 4.36 2.18
CA LEU A 142 -14.36 4.47 1.65
C LEU A 142 -14.73 5.97 1.60
N ASP A 143 -14.60 6.58 0.41
CA ASP A 143 -14.74 8.04 0.25
C ASP A 143 -16.18 8.52 0.05
N GLY A 144 -17.13 7.62 -0.17
CA GLY A 144 -18.53 7.96 -0.37
C GLY A 144 -19.48 6.88 0.11
N GLY A 145 -20.65 7.30 0.60
CA GLY A 145 -21.69 6.40 1.08
C GLY A 145 -22.63 5.87 -0.02
N ILE A 146 -22.49 6.33 -1.26
CA ILE A 146 -23.29 5.90 -2.43
C ILE A 146 -22.42 5.81 -3.68
N ASP A 147 -22.78 4.91 -4.59
CA ASP A 147 -22.02 4.60 -5.82
C ASP A 147 -21.76 5.86 -6.68
N ARG A 148 -22.74 6.76 -6.78
CA ARG A 148 -22.60 8.02 -7.54
C ARG A 148 -21.45 8.87 -7.03
N ILE A 149 -21.28 9.00 -5.72
CA ILE A 149 -20.20 9.83 -5.15
C ILE A 149 -18.83 9.16 -5.41
N VAL A 150 -18.73 7.83 -5.20
CA VAL A 150 -17.51 7.09 -5.50
C VAL A 150 -17.16 7.15 -6.99
N SER A 151 -18.14 7.06 -7.88
CA SER A 151 -17.91 7.21 -9.33
C SER A 151 -17.36 8.59 -9.70
N LEU A 152 -17.81 9.64 -9.04
CA LEU A 152 -17.33 11.01 -9.29
C LEU A 152 -15.93 11.26 -8.70
N VAL A 153 -15.68 10.78 -7.48
CA VAL A 153 -14.46 11.10 -6.71
C VAL A 153 -13.34 10.10 -7.00
N ASN A 154 -13.66 8.82 -7.09
CA ASN A 154 -12.67 7.74 -7.21
C ASN A 154 -12.56 7.14 -8.61
N GLN A 155 -13.54 7.34 -9.47
CA GLN A 155 -13.56 6.90 -10.86
C GLN A 155 -13.08 5.45 -11.03
N PRO A 156 -13.83 4.45 -10.52
CA PRO A 156 -13.46 3.03 -10.64
C PRO A 156 -13.29 2.62 -12.10
N SER A 157 -12.23 1.87 -12.42
CA SER A 157 -11.98 1.36 -13.77
C SER A 157 -12.91 0.21 -14.19
N GLY A 158 -13.73 -0.30 -13.26
CA GLY A 158 -14.67 -1.38 -13.46
C GLY A 158 -15.95 -1.20 -12.64
N LYS A 159 -16.79 -2.23 -12.63
CA LYS A 159 -18.02 -2.23 -11.83
C LYS A 159 -17.65 -2.18 -10.34
N TYR A 160 -18.19 -1.20 -9.63
CA TYR A 160 -18.00 -0.98 -8.20
C TYR A 160 -19.36 -0.79 -7.51
N SER A 161 -19.48 -1.28 -6.28
CA SER A 161 -20.65 -1.11 -5.43
C SER A 161 -20.21 -0.77 -4.01
N VAL A 162 -20.69 0.37 -3.50
CA VAL A 162 -20.48 0.80 -2.12
C VAL A 162 -21.09 -0.20 -1.15
N ALA A 163 -22.32 -0.66 -1.42
CA ALA A 163 -23.02 -1.63 -0.57
C ALA A 163 -22.21 -2.94 -0.45
N ASP A 164 -21.72 -3.46 -1.58
CA ASP A 164 -20.92 -4.68 -1.59
C ASP A 164 -19.59 -4.52 -0.85
N THR A 165 -18.94 -3.37 -0.99
CA THR A 165 -17.68 -3.07 -0.28
C THR A 165 -17.94 -2.94 1.21
N PHE A 166 -19.01 -2.25 1.60
CA PHE A 166 -19.39 -2.08 2.99
C PHE A 166 -19.68 -3.41 3.69
N GLU A 167 -20.41 -4.32 3.03
CA GLU A 167 -20.65 -5.66 3.59
C GLU A 167 -19.35 -6.45 3.75
N ALA A 168 -18.45 -6.36 2.76
CA ALA A 168 -17.14 -7.02 2.85
C ALA A 168 -16.22 -6.46 3.96
N LEU A 169 -16.40 -5.20 4.34
CA LEU A 169 -15.67 -4.56 5.45
C LEU A 169 -16.19 -4.96 6.83
N LYS A 170 -17.43 -5.47 6.95
CA LYS A 170 -18.01 -5.93 8.22
C LYS A 170 -17.56 -7.34 8.61
N GLU A 171 -17.19 -8.16 7.65
CA GLU A 171 -16.73 -9.54 7.86
C GLU A 171 -15.30 -9.59 8.39
#